data_c6e0bc32c5fe1e804d236a9fd568ddaf
#
_entry.id   c6e0bc32c5fe1e804d236a9fd568ddaf
#
_cell.length_a   1.000
_cell.length_b   1.000
_cell.length_c   1.000
_cell.angle_alpha   90.00
_cell.angle_beta   90.00
_cell.angle_gamma   90.00
#
_symmetry.space_group_name_H-M   'P 1'
#
loop_
_entity.id
_entity.type
_entity.pdbx_description
1 polymer ?
#
loop_
_entity_poly.entity_id
_entity_poly.type
_entity_poly.pdbx_seq_one_letter_code
_entity_poly.pdbx_strand_id
1 'polypeptide(L)'
;MDVFHEEPGIGERIARLRRRRKLTQEGLAERAGLCTDTVRKLEQGVRRTARPATLNALARALDVEPSALVGQPATFEVRSEGDQPSVLALRQAVSPVADLLGDESDPEDPPGIAALRASLRATESIRRDGRMAEIGVLLPQLIQDAKATARTTTGSEAAAAHSVLAEAYQVAATTLTALGKEDAAFTALERSMAAAAKGDDPHLETVGHSSLAWVLTKQGRLADAEHVAMTAAERTEPGFRSPPVELALWGILLLRAATAAVRLERRDTVRELLSMAGAAAARIGTDRLDYATPFGPTNVGVAQVNFQVEMAESAQALRTARSVPELHALPPTWRARFHVDRALALADLNKDDGALQALLTAERAAPEWMRYHSTSRRLVADLRGRERRRTSPLLDLADRLRLDG
;
A
#
# COMPACT_ATOMS: atom_id res chain seq x y z
N MET A 1 -9.02 -26.66 -32.68
CA MET A 1 -8.32 -25.42 -33.10
C MET A 1 -9.03 -24.29 -32.41
N ASP A 2 -8.71 -24.16 -31.07
CA ASP A 2 -9.37 -23.20 -30.20
C ASP A 2 -8.75 -21.81 -30.42
N VAL A 3 -9.56 -20.90 -30.93
CA VAL A 3 -9.17 -19.49 -31.08
C VAL A 3 -9.29 -18.88 -29.69
N PHE A 4 -8.16 -18.76 -29.00
CA PHE A 4 -8.07 -17.94 -27.79
C PHE A 4 -8.38 -16.48 -28.18
N HIS A 5 -9.56 -16.00 -27.83
CA HIS A 5 -9.87 -14.58 -27.88
C HIS A 5 -9.02 -13.89 -26.79
N GLU A 6 -7.90 -13.29 -27.18
CA GLU A 6 -7.19 -12.36 -26.31
C GLU A 6 -8.17 -11.27 -25.84
N GLU A 7 -8.32 -11.10 -24.53
CA GLU A 7 -9.13 -10.02 -23.99
C GLU A 7 -8.59 -8.66 -24.46
N PRO A 8 -9.45 -7.74 -24.90
CA PRO A 8 -9.02 -6.45 -25.42
C PRO A 8 -8.22 -5.68 -24.36
N GLY A 9 -7.05 -5.20 -24.70
CA GLY A 9 -6.19 -4.42 -23.82
C GLY A 9 -6.82 -3.07 -23.40
N ILE A 10 -6.24 -2.43 -22.38
CA ILE A 10 -6.69 -1.10 -21.88
C ILE A 10 -6.85 -0.11 -23.03
N GLY A 11 -5.88 -0.02 -23.95
CA GLY A 11 -5.90 0.90 -25.08
C GLY A 11 -7.05 0.65 -26.03
N GLU A 12 -7.34 -0.60 -26.34
CA GLU A 12 -8.48 -0.96 -27.21
C GLU A 12 -9.82 -0.64 -26.57
N ARG A 13 -9.94 -0.81 -25.23
CA ARG A 13 -11.14 -0.43 -24.49
C ARG A 13 -11.35 1.08 -24.50
N ILE A 14 -10.29 1.86 -24.25
CA ILE A 14 -10.31 3.33 -24.33
C ILE A 14 -10.74 3.76 -25.75
N ALA A 15 -10.09 3.21 -26.79
CA ALA A 15 -10.43 3.56 -28.19
C ALA A 15 -11.87 3.22 -28.53
N ARG A 16 -12.38 2.07 -28.09
CA ARG A 16 -13.76 1.64 -28.30
C ARG A 16 -14.76 2.58 -27.62
N LEU A 17 -14.52 2.94 -26.35
CA LEU A 17 -15.39 3.84 -25.59
C LEU A 17 -15.35 5.26 -26.17
N ARG A 18 -14.18 5.76 -26.53
CA ARG A 18 -14.02 7.07 -27.18
C ARG A 18 -14.83 7.16 -28.48
N ARG A 19 -14.72 6.14 -29.35
CA ARG A 19 -15.49 6.08 -30.62
C ARG A 19 -16.99 6.06 -30.38
N ARG A 20 -17.45 5.32 -29.35
CA ARG A 20 -18.87 5.30 -28.95
C ARG A 20 -19.37 6.68 -28.53
N ARG A 21 -18.50 7.50 -27.90
CA ARG A 21 -18.80 8.88 -27.50
C ARG A 21 -18.53 9.90 -28.61
N LYS A 22 -18.16 9.44 -29.81
CA LYS A 22 -17.85 10.27 -30.99
C LYS A 22 -16.76 11.32 -30.74
N LEU A 23 -15.78 11.00 -29.88
CA LEU A 23 -14.64 11.86 -29.55
C LEU A 23 -13.44 11.53 -30.45
N THR A 24 -12.64 12.57 -30.80
CA THR A 24 -11.28 12.40 -31.34
C THR A 24 -10.30 12.07 -30.20
N GLN A 25 -9.07 11.66 -30.53
CA GLN A 25 -8.02 11.47 -29.49
C GLN A 25 -7.68 12.78 -28.79
N GLU A 26 -7.65 13.87 -29.53
CA GLU A 26 -7.46 15.24 -29.03
C GLU A 26 -8.61 15.64 -28.11
N GLY A 27 -9.86 15.42 -28.52
CA GLY A 27 -11.04 15.75 -27.74
C GLY A 27 -11.15 14.93 -26.45
N LEU A 28 -10.71 13.66 -26.45
CA LEU A 28 -10.62 12.87 -25.22
C LEU A 28 -9.51 13.40 -24.32
N ALA A 29 -8.35 13.71 -24.88
CA ALA A 29 -7.21 14.25 -24.14
C ALA A 29 -7.56 15.58 -23.46
N GLU A 30 -8.19 16.49 -24.18
CA GLU A 30 -8.66 17.78 -23.66
C GLU A 30 -9.64 17.59 -22.48
N ARG A 31 -10.68 16.75 -22.67
CA ARG A 31 -11.67 16.45 -21.61
C ARG A 31 -11.06 15.79 -20.38
N ALA A 32 -10.05 14.96 -20.59
CA ALA A 32 -9.36 14.26 -19.52
C ALA A 32 -8.25 15.11 -18.86
N GLY A 33 -7.93 16.30 -19.38
CA GLY A 33 -6.80 17.11 -18.92
C GLY A 33 -5.45 16.43 -19.16
N LEU A 34 -5.33 15.63 -20.23
CA LEU A 34 -4.15 14.84 -20.58
C LEU A 34 -3.51 15.33 -21.88
N CYS A 35 -2.22 15.01 -22.06
CA CYS A 35 -1.57 15.20 -23.36
C CYS A 35 -2.13 14.19 -24.37
N THR A 36 -2.41 14.63 -25.61
CA THR A 36 -2.87 13.78 -26.71
C THR A 36 -1.95 12.60 -26.96
N ASP A 37 -0.63 12.78 -26.81
CA ASP A 37 0.35 11.73 -26.93
C ASP A 37 0.15 10.58 -25.90
N THR A 38 -0.34 10.90 -24.71
CA THR A 38 -0.70 9.91 -23.69
C THR A 38 -1.87 9.04 -24.14
N VAL A 39 -2.93 9.65 -24.66
CA VAL A 39 -4.09 8.93 -25.19
C VAL A 39 -3.68 8.05 -26.38
N ARG A 40 -2.91 8.62 -27.31
CA ARG A 40 -2.43 7.92 -28.50
C ARG A 40 -1.58 6.69 -28.14
N LYS A 41 -0.59 6.83 -27.24
CA LYS A 41 0.28 5.73 -26.79
C LYS A 41 -0.49 4.62 -26.06
N LEU A 42 -1.52 4.96 -25.31
CA LEU A 42 -2.40 3.99 -24.68
C LEU A 42 -3.22 3.24 -25.74
N GLU A 43 -3.88 3.95 -26.66
CA GLU A 43 -4.71 3.33 -27.69
C GLU A 43 -3.91 2.47 -28.69
N GLN A 44 -2.66 2.83 -28.96
CA GLN A 44 -1.76 2.07 -29.81
C GLN A 44 -1.11 0.87 -29.11
N GLY A 45 -1.38 0.68 -27.81
CA GLY A 45 -0.76 -0.39 -27.04
C GLY A 45 0.74 -0.19 -26.75
N VAL A 46 1.31 0.98 -27.12
CA VAL A 46 2.68 1.38 -26.78
C VAL A 46 2.83 1.52 -25.26
N ARG A 47 1.76 1.97 -24.59
CA ARG A 47 1.58 1.87 -23.13
C ARG A 47 0.44 0.89 -22.87
N ARG A 48 0.74 -0.22 -22.20
CA ARG A 48 -0.24 -1.26 -21.84
C ARG A 48 -0.91 -1.00 -20.49
N THR A 49 -0.37 -0.07 -19.70
CA THR A 49 -0.90 0.32 -18.39
C THR A 49 -0.97 1.83 -18.28
N ALA A 50 -1.91 2.32 -17.48
CA ALA A 50 -2.01 3.72 -17.13
C ALA A 50 -2.04 3.86 -15.60
N ARG A 51 -1.60 5.01 -15.10
CA ARG A 51 -1.65 5.32 -13.67
C ARG A 51 -3.09 5.46 -13.20
N PRO A 52 -3.37 5.22 -11.92
CA PRO A 52 -4.71 5.41 -11.37
C PRO A 52 -5.30 6.80 -11.69
N ALA A 53 -4.52 7.87 -11.54
CA ALA A 53 -4.94 9.23 -11.88
C ALA A 53 -5.32 9.37 -13.38
N THR A 54 -4.49 8.83 -14.28
CA THR A 54 -4.76 8.83 -15.72
C THR A 54 -6.01 8.00 -16.06
N LEU A 55 -6.18 6.84 -15.41
CA LEU A 55 -7.37 6.00 -15.60
C LEU A 55 -8.64 6.71 -15.12
N ASN A 56 -8.58 7.36 -13.95
CA ASN A 56 -9.70 8.12 -13.41
C ASN A 56 -10.07 9.31 -14.33
N ALA A 57 -9.07 10.03 -14.83
CA ALA A 57 -9.29 11.14 -15.76
C ALA A 57 -9.95 10.68 -17.06
N LEU A 58 -9.48 9.59 -17.65
CA LEU A 58 -10.07 8.98 -18.84
C LEU A 58 -11.47 8.43 -18.58
N ALA A 59 -11.69 7.77 -17.44
CA ALA A 59 -12.97 7.23 -17.05
C ALA A 59 -14.03 8.34 -16.91
N ARG A 60 -13.70 9.43 -16.23
CA ARG A 60 -14.58 10.62 -16.13
C ARG A 60 -14.84 11.25 -17.50
N ALA A 61 -13.81 11.44 -18.32
CA ALA A 61 -13.98 12.03 -19.66
C ALA A 61 -14.85 11.18 -20.57
N LEU A 62 -14.85 9.86 -20.36
CA LEU A 62 -15.67 8.87 -21.08
C LEU A 62 -16.99 8.55 -20.39
N ASP A 63 -17.24 9.10 -19.19
CA ASP A 63 -18.42 8.84 -18.38
C ASP A 63 -18.65 7.32 -18.17
N VAL A 64 -17.62 6.67 -17.62
CA VAL A 64 -17.60 5.25 -17.27
C VAL A 64 -16.83 5.04 -15.97
N GLU A 65 -17.05 3.90 -15.31
CA GLU A 65 -16.22 3.49 -14.18
C GLU A 65 -14.79 3.13 -14.62
N PRO A 66 -13.75 3.41 -13.82
CA PRO A 66 -12.37 3.03 -14.12
C PRO A 66 -12.17 1.53 -14.39
N SER A 67 -12.97 0.68 -13.75
CA SER A 67 -13.02 -0.77 -13.97
C SER A 67 -13.32 -1.14 -15.43
N ALA A 68 -14.17 -0.37 -16.10
CA ALA A 68 -14.51 -0.59 -17.50
C ALA A 68 -13.31 -0.36 -18.45
N LEU A 69 -12.33 0.48 -18.05
CA LEU A 69 -11.10 0.71 -18.81
C LEU A 69 -10.08 -0.39 -18.55
N VAL A 70 -10.00 -0.89 -17.32
CA VAL A 70 -8.99 -1.89 -16.92
C VAL A 70 -9.42 -3.30 -17.36
N GLY A 71 -10.73 -3.48 -17.68
CA GLY A 71 -11.27 -4.78 -18.06
C GLY A 71 -11.35 -5.74 -16.90
N GLN A 72 -11.50 -5.21 -15.70
CA GLN A 72 -12.03 -6.05 -14.64
C GLN A 72 -13.50 -6.28 -14.97
N PRO A 73 -13.92 -7.53 -15.24
CA PRO A 73 -15.33 -7.80 -15.43
C PRO A 73 -16.04 -7.39 -14.14
N ALA A 74 -17.23 -6.82 -14.26
CA ALA A 74 -18.19 -6.71 -13.16
C ALA A 74 -18.73 -8.11 -12.76
N THR A 75 -17.98 -9.15 -13.05
CA THR A 75 -18.26 -10.53 -12.70
C THR A 75 -17.34 -10.93 -11.57
N PHE A 76 -17.93 -11.51 -10.53
CA PHE A 76 -17.20 -12.23 -9.50
C PHE A 76 -16.52 -13.45 -10.14
N GLU A 77 -15.41 -13.25 -10.83
CA GLU A 77 -14.57 -14.39 -11.20
C GLU A 77 -13.91 -14.91 -9.93
N VAL A 78 -14.32 -16.09 -9.53
CA VAL A 78 -13.62 -16.88 -8.53
C VAL A 78 -12.24 -17.17 -9.11
N ARG A 79 -11.20 -16.46 -8.65
CA ARG A 79 -9.83 -16.90 -8.87
C ARG A 79 -9.71 -18.27 -8.24
N SER A 80 -9.51 -19.28 -9.07
CA SER A 80 -9.46 -20.70 -8.69
C SER A 80 -8.22 -21.12 -7.88
N GLU A 81 -7.37 -20.20 -7.48
CA GLU A 81 -6.26 -20.47 -6.57
C GLU A 81 -6.70 -20.10 -5.14
N GLY A 82 -6.93 -21.12 -4.32
CA GLY A 82 -7.10 -20.96 -2.88
C GLY A 82 -5.94 -20.17 -2.26
N ASP A 83 -6.20 -19.47 -1.15
CA ASP A 83 -5.14 -18.79 -0.41
C ASP A 83 -4.04 -19.79 -0.02
N GLN A 84 -2.78 -19.34 -0.08
CA GLN A 84 -1.68 -20.14 0.45
C GLN A 84 -1.93 -20.49 1.92
N PRO A 85 -1.47 -21.63 2.44
CA PRO A 85 -1.75 -22.07 3.82
C PRO A 85 -1.45 -21.01 4.89
N SER A 86 -0.39 -20.22 4.72
CA SER A 86 -0.02 -19.13 5.63
C SER A 86 -1.02 -17.96 5.57
N VAL A 87 -1.58 -17.66 4.41
CA VAL A 87 -2.62 -16.63 4.24
C VAL A 87 -3.93 -17.10 4.84
N LEU A 88 -4.28 -18.37 4.61
CA LEU A 88 -5.47 -18.97 5.20
C LEU A 88 -5.40 -18.99 6.73
N ALA A 89 -4.26 -19.39 7.31
CA ALA A 89 -4.04 -19.35 8.75
C ALA A 89 -4.22 -17.94 9.32
N LEU A 90 -3.70 -16.92 8.62
CA LEU A 90 -3.84 -15.53 9.04
C LEU A 90 -5.30 -15.05 8.94
N ARG A 91 -6.05 -15.43 7.88
CA ARG A 91 -7.49 -15.17 7.76
C ARG A 91 -8.28 -15.82 8.90
N GLN A 92 -7.97 -17.06 9.23
CA GLN A 92 -8.61 -17.76 10.35
C GLN A 92 -8.30 -17.10 11.70
N ALA A 93 -7.09 -16.60 11.91
CA ALA A 93 -6.72 -15.90 13.13
C ALA A 93 -7.45 -14.55 13.31
N VAL A 94 -7.70 -13.82 12.20
CA VAL A 94 -8.44 -12.55 12.26
C VAL A 94 -9.95 -12.72 12.26
N SER A 95 -10.48 -13.86 11.85
CA SER A 95 -11.92 -14.17 11.80
C SER A 95 -12.19 -15.60 12.26
N PRO A 96 -11.83 -15.97 13.50
CA PRO A 96 -12.01 -17.33 13.97
C PRO A 96 -13.50 -17.63 14.17
N VAL A 97 -13.92 -18.80 13.70
CA VAL A 97 -15.31 -19.27 13.84
C VAL A 97 -15.69 -19.46 15.32
N ALA A 98 -14.73 -19.83 16.16
CA ALA A 98 -14.93 -19.97 17.61
C ALA A 98 -15.48 -18.69 18.27
N ASP A 99 -15.06 -17.49 17.82
CA ASP A 99 -15.58 -16.21 18.34
C ASP A 99 -17.10 -16.04 18.06
N LEU A 100 -17.61 -16.66 16.99
CA LEU A 100 -19.01 -16.58 16.60
C LEU A 100 -19.88 -17.64 17.31
N LEU A 101 -19.26 -18.77 17.66
CA LEU A 101 -19.94 -19.90 18.31
C LEU A 101 -19.86 -19.85 19.83
N GLY A 102 -19.02 -18.98 20.38
CA GLY A 102 -18.73 -18.94 21.82
C GLY A 102 -17.97 -20.19 22.32
N ASP A 103 -17.30 -20.89 21.41
CA ASP A 103 -16.57 -22.13 21.68
C ASP A 103 -15.06 -21.84 21.80
N GLU A 104 -14.72 -20.92 22.69
CA GLU A 104 -13.34 -20.51 22.94
C GLU A 104 -12.74 -21.34 24.07
N SER A 105 -11.72 -22.15 23.77
CA SER A 105 -10.89 -22.83 24.78
C SER A 105 -9.61 -22.03 25.00
N ASP A 106 -9.40 -21.55 26.22
CA ASP A 106 -8.16 -20.88 26.59
C ASP A 106 -7.12 -21.94 27.06
N PRO A 107 -5.83 -21.71 26.76
CA PRO A 107 -4.76 -22.55 27.33
C PRO A 107 -4.75 -22.40 28.88
N GLU A 108 -4.37 -23.47 29.58
CA GLU A 108 -4.28 -23.47 31.05
C GLU A 108 -3.27 -22.43 31.58
N ASP A 109 -2.20 -22.17 30.83
CA ASP A 109 -1.12 -21.23 31.20
C ASP A 109 -0.79 -20.30 30.02
N PRO A 110 -1.52 -19.17 29.85
CA PRO A 110 -1.26 -18.23 28.77
C PRO A 110 0.05 -17.46 28.99
N PRO A 111 0.77 -17.06 27.93
CA PRO A 111 2.04 -16.36 28.02
C PRO A 111 1.91 -14.99 28.72
N GLY A 112 2.89 -14.69 29.61
CA GLY A 112 2.95 -13.36 30.25
C GLY A 112 3.27 -12.23 29.24
N ILE A 113 2.95 -10.98 29.62
CA ILE A 113 3.08 -9.77 28.77
C ILE A 113 4.49 -9.61 28.19
N ALA A 114 5.54 -9.93 28.96
CA ALA A 114 6.92 -9.81 28.49
C ALA A 114 7.21 -10.75 27.29
N ALA A 115 6.69 -11.98 27.33
CA ALA A 115 6.80 -12.94 26.25
C ALA A 115 6.00 -12.51 25.02
N LEU A 116 4.77 -12.04 25.20
CA LEU A 116 3.93 -11.50 24.11
C LEU A 116 4.60 -10.33 23.39
N ARG A 117 5.14 -9.37 24.13
CA ARG A 117 5.88 -8.22 23.55
C ARG A 117 7.16 -8.65 22.83
N ALA A 118 7.84 -9.69 23.31
CA ALA A 118 9.02 -10.24 22.61
C ALA A 118 8.62 -10.89 21.28
N SER A 119 7.55 -11.67 21.26
CA SER A 119 7.00 -12.29 20.04
C SER A 119 6.52 -11.25 19.04
N LEU A 120 5.85 -10.16 19.49
CA LEU A 120 5.43 -9.05 18.66
C LEU A 120 6.62 -8.37 17.99
N ARG A 121 7.67 -8.02 18.75
CA ARG A 121 8.89 -7.39 18.19
C ARG A 121 9.57 -8.28 17.16
N ALA A 122 9.63 -9.59 17.38
CA ALA A 122 10.18 -10.55 16.42
C ALA A 122 9.37 -10.55 15.12
N THR A 123 8.04 -10.59 15.22
CA THR A 123 7.12 -10.57 14.08
C THR A 123 7.25 -9.27 13.28
N GLU A 124 7.36 -8.13 13.94
CA GLU A 124 7.57 -6.84 13.29
C GLU A 124 8.90 -6.75 12.55
N SER A 125 9.97 -7.32 13.11
CA SER A 125 11.26 -7.39 12.42
C SER A 125 11.16 -8.19 11.13
N ILE A 126 10.52 -9.36 11.17
CA ILE A 126 10.28 -10.21 10.00
C ILE A 126 9.48 -9.45 8.92
N ARG A 127 8.45 -8.72 9.33
CA ARG A 127 7.62 -7.92 8.44
C ARG A 127 8.40 -6.79 7.74
N ARG A 128 9.25 -6.09 8.49
CA ARG A 128 10.10 -5.02 7.94
C ARG A 128 11.08 -5.53 6.89
N ASP A 129 11.57 -6.75 7.08
CA ASP A 129 12.45 -7.44 6.13
C ASP A 129 11.67 -7.95 4.90
N GLY A 130 10.34 -7.89 4.92
CA GLY A 130 9.48 -8.32 3.82
C GLY A 130 9.28 -9.83 3.73
N ARG A 131 9.59 -10.60 4.78
CA ARG A 131 9.45 -12.08 4.85
C ARG A 131 8.01 -12.47 5.20
N MET A 132 7.10 -12.27 4.24
CA MET A 132 5.65 -12.37 4.46
C MET A 132 5.18 -13.80 4.79
N ALA A 133 5.84 -14.82 4.26
CA ALA A 133 5.48 -16.22 4.53
C ALA A 133 5.70 -16.58 6.01
N GLU A 134 6.77 -16.10 6.63
CA GLU A 134 7.08 -16.37 8.04
C GLU A 134 6.07 -15.68 8.98
N ILE A 135 5.60 -14.49 8.63
CA ILE A 135 4.55 -13.79 9.40
C ILE A 135 3.28 -14.62 9.44
N GLY A 136 2.87 -15.21 8.30
CA GLY A 136 1.69 -16.05 8.21
C GLY A 136 1.75 -17.30 9.11
N VAL A 137 2.93 -17.71 9.56
CA VAL A 137 3.11 -18.82 10.49
C VAL A 137 3.11 -18.35 11.95
N LEU A 138 3.77 -17.24 12.25
CA LEU A 138 4.00 -16.80 13.64
C LEU A 138 2.85 -15.95 14.20
N LEU A 139 2.27 -15.10 13.38
CA LEU A 139 1.27 -14.13 13.83
C LEU A 139 -0.05 -14.74 14.29
N PRO A 140 -0.59 -15.83 13.69
CA PRO A 140 -1.78 -16.49 14.19
C PRO A 140 -1.66 -16.94 15.65
N GLN A 141 -0.52 -17.55 16.03
CA GLN A 141 -0.27 -17.97 17.41
C GLN A 141 -0.16 -16.78 18.36
N LEU A 142 0.54 -15.72 17.98
CA LEU A 142 0.64 -14.48 18.78
C LEU A 142 -0.74 -13.87 19.04
N ILE A 143 -1.63 -13.84 18.05
CA ILE A 143 -3.00 -13.34 18.22
C ILE A 143 -3.78 -14.20 19.23
N GLN A 144 -3.68 -15.52 19.11
CA GLN A 144 -4.35 -16.45 20.04
C GLN A 144 -3.81 -16.29 21.47
N ASP A 145 -2.51 -16.23 21.64
CA ASP A 145 -1.85 -16.08 22.93
C ASP A 145 -2.25 -14.74 23.60
N ALA A 146 -2.21 -13.64 22.85
CA ALA A 146 -2.61 -12.33 23.36
C ALA A 146 -4.09 -12.28 23.74
N LYS A 147 -4.98 -12.93 22.97
CA LYS A 147 -6.41 -13.09 23.31
C LYS A 147 -6.59 -13.85 24.62
N ALA A 148 -5.92 -14.99 24.78
CA ALA A 148 -5.99 -15.81 25.97
C ALA A 148 -5.53 -15.03 27.20
N THR A 149 -4.37 -14.36 27.12
CA THR A 149 -3.85 -13.53 28.21
C THR A 149 -4.82 -12.40 28.56
N ALA A 150 -5.38 -11.70 27.56
CA ALA A 150 -6.34 -10.61 27.79
C ALA A 150 -7.65 -11.08 28.47
N ARG A 151 -8.05 -12.34 28.29
CA ARG A 151 -9.24 -12.92 28.93
C ARG A 151 -8.98 -13.45 30.35
N THR A 152 -7.79 -13.97 30.58
CA THR A 152 -7.45 -14.64 31.86
C THR A 152 -6.85 -13.69 32.89
N THR A 153 -6.40 -12.51 32.48
CA THR A 153 -5.84 -11.47 33.36
C THR A 153 -6.84 -10.35 33.64
N THR A 154 -6.55 -9.49 34.61
CA THR A 154 -7.37 -8.36 35.02
C THR A 154 -6.54 -7.09 35.20
N GLY A 155 -7.20 -5.93 35.27
CA GLY A 155 -6.54 -4.63 35.55
C GLY A 155 -5.50 -4.24 34.49
N SER A 156 -4.35 -3.78 34.95
CA SER A 156 -3.28 -3.28 34.06
C SER A 156 -2.66 -4.38 33.18
N GLU A 157 -2.67 -5.61 33.63
CA GLU A 157 -2.13 -6.74 32.85
C GLU A 157 -3.05 -7.08 31.68
N ALA A 158 -4.36 -7.10 31.89
CA ALA A 158 -5.34 -7.24 30.81
C ALA A 158 -5.25 -6.08 29.80
N ALA A 159 -5.11 -4.84 30.28
CA ALA A 159 -4.94 -3.67 29.41
C ALA A 159 -3.67 -3.78 28.56
N ALA A 160 -2.55 -4.18 29.17
CA ALA A 160 -1.31 -4.43 28.43
C ALA A 160 -1.42 -5.57 27.39
N ALA A 161 -2.15 -6.65 27.72
CA ALA A 161 -2.44 -7.74 26.76
C ALA A 161 -3.30 -7.26 25.60
N HIS A 162 -4.30 -6.41 25.86
CA HIS A 162 -5.11 -5.79 24.82
C HIS A 162 -4.29 -4.87 23.92
N SER A 163 -3.32 -4.11 24.42
CA SER A 163 -2.40 -3.33 23.60
C SER A 163 -1.57 -4.21 22.66
N VAL A 164 -1.00 -5.32 23.16
CA VAL A 164 -0.27 -6.27 22.30
C VAL A 164 -1.18 -6.91 21.27
N LEU A 165 -2.41 -7.25 21.64
CA LEU A 165 -3.41 -7.83 20.73
C LEU A 165 -3.78 -6.82 19.61
N ALA A 166 -3.93 -5.54 19.96
CA ALA A 166 -4.21 -4.49 18.99
C ALA A 166 -3.07 -4.36 17.97
N GLU A 167 -1.83 -4.34 18.41
CA GLU A 167 -0.66 -4.29 17.54
C GLU A 167 -0.53 -5.57 16.69
N ALA A 168 -0.79 -6.75 17.24
CA ALA A 168 -0.77 -8.00 16.50
C ALA A 168 -1.80 -8.02 15.36
N TYR A 169 -3.03 -7.58 15.63
CA TYR A 169 -4.04 -7.40 14.58
C TYR A 169 -3.65 -6.35 13.54
N GLN A 170 -2.95 -5.29 13.93
CA GLN A 170 -2.45 -4.31 12.99
C GLN A 170 -1.36 -4.88 12.09
N VAL A 171 -0.43 -5.67 12.62
CA VAL A 171 0.56 -6.39 11.80
C VAL A 171 -0.16 -7.34 10.83
N ALA A 172 -1.22 -8.03 11.28
CA ALA A 172 -2.06 -8.86 10.39
C ALA A 172 -2.68 -8.04 9.26
N ALA A 173 -3.29 -6.90 9.58
CA ALA A 173 -3.92 -6.03 8.62
C ALA A 173 -2.96 -5.50 7.55
N THR A 174 -1.79 -5.02 7.97
CA THR A 174 -0.76 -4.52 7.05
C THR A 174 -0.18 -5.62 6.18
N THR A 175 -0.02 -6.83 6.71
CA THR A 175 0.42 -8.01 5.97
C THR A 175 -0.63 -8.44 4.94
N LEU A 176 -1.89 -8.58 5.35
CA LEU A 176 -3.01 -8.93 4.45
C LEU A 176 -3.19 -7.90 3.34
N THR A 177 -3.03 -6.60 3.65
CA THR A 177 -3.06 -5.53 2.64
C THR A 177 -1.93 -5.69 1.62
N ALA A 178 -0.72 -6.02 2.07
CA ALA A 178 0.43 -6.25 1.18
C ALA A 178 0.22 -7.46 0.27
N LEU A 179 -0.55 -8.46 0.72
CA LEU A 179 -0.92 -9.67 -0.01
C LEU A 179 -2.19 -9.50 -0.88
N GLY A 180 -2.80 -8.29 -0.92
CA GLY A 180 -4.01 -8.01 -1.69
C GLY A 180 -5.27 -8.66 -1.13
N LYS A 181 -5.34 -8.79 0.20
CA LYS A 181 -6.50 -9.34 0.94
C LYS A 181 -7.14 -8.26 1.79
N GLU A 182 -7.60 -7.20 1.14
CA GLU A 182 -8.07 -5.96 1.77
C GLU A 182 -9.34 -6.16 2.61
N ASP A 183 -10.17 -7.15 2.28
CA ASP A 183 -11.34 -7.57 3.05
C ASP A 183 -10.95 -8.08 4.45
N ALA A 184 -10.03 -9.05 4.49
CA ALA A 184 -9.52 -9.59 5.74
C ALA A 184 -8.67 -8.56 6.52
N ALA A 185 -7.96 -7.68 5.82
CA ALA A 185 -7.22 -6.57 6.42
C ALA A 185 -8.15 -5.60 7.15
N PHE A 186 -9.30 -5.27 6.56
CA PHE A 186 -10.31 -4.42 7.18
C PHE A 186 -10.85 -5.07 8.47
N THR A 187 -11.21 -6.34 8.44
CA THR A 187 -11.64 -7.10 9.63
C THR A 187 -10.58 -7.13 10.73
N ALA A 188 -9.31 -7.32 10.35
CA ALA A 188 -8.20 -7.24 11.31
C ALA A 188 -8.10 -5.87 11.99
N LEU A 189 -8.34 -4.77 11.25
CA LEU A 189 -8.34 -3.42 11.81
C LEU A 189 -9.52 -3.14 12.73
N GLU A 190 -10.72 -3.62 12.41
CA GLU A 190 -11.87 -3.52 13.32
C GLU A 190 -11.53 -4.17 14.67
N ARG A 191 -10.91 -5.35 14.65
CA ARG A 191 -10.45 -6.04 15.86
C ARG A 191 -9.30 -5.33 16.56
N SER A 192 -8.35 -4.77 15.79
CA SER A 192 -7.26 -3.96 16.34
C SER A 192 -7.80 -2.76 17.13
N MET A 193 -8.72 -2.01 16.55
CA MET A 193 -9.32 -0.83 17.18
C MET A 193 -10.16 -1.21 18.42
N ALA A 194 -10.91 -2.31 18.35
CA ALA A 194 -11.68 -2.82 19.50
C ALA A 194 -10.76 -3.27 20.65
N ALA A 195 -9.59 -3.82 20.35
CA ALA A 195 -8.57 -4.16 21.34
C ALA A 195 -7.87 -2.90 21.89
N ALA A 196 -7.49 -1.96 21.03
CA ALA A 196 -6.87 -0.69 21.41
C ALA A 196 -7.73 0.10 22.41
N ALA A 197 -9.05 0.11 22.22
CA ALA A 197 -9.99 0.77 23.14
C ALA A 197 -9.99 0.19 24.56
N LYS A 198 -9.47 -1.02 24.76
CA LYS A 198 -9.32 -1.70 26.06
C LYS A 198 -7.86 -1.71 26.53
N GLY A 199 -6.95 -1.26 25.69
CA GLY A 199 -5.51 -1.24 25.96
C GLY A 199 -5.07 -0.06 26.83
N ASP A 200 -3.79 -0.07 27.19
CA ASP A 200 -3.11 0.94 27.99
C ASP A 200 -2.26 1.92 27.15
N ASP A 201 -2.15 1.70 25.84
CA ASP A 201 -1.36 2.54 24.95
C ASP A 201 -2.28 3.57 24.23
N PRO A 202 -2.14 4.87 24.53
CA PRO A 202 -3.02 5.91 23.99
C PRO A 202 -2.82 6.20 22.51
N HIS A 203 -1.75 5.70 21.90
CA HIS A 203 -1.43 5.96 20.50
C HIS A 203 -2.03 4.94 19.54
N LEU A 204 -2.45 3.76 20.02
CA LEU A 204 -2.91 2.66 19.18
C LEU A 204 -4.17 2.98 18.37
N GLU A 205 -5.05 3.85 18.88
CA GLU A 205 -6.20 4.33 18.13
C GLU A 205 -5.76 5.13 16.90
N THR A 206 -4.81 6.05 17.05
CA THR A 206 -4.25 6.86 15.95
C THR A 206 -3.55 5.99 14.91
N VAL A 207 -2.80 5.00 15.38
CA VAL A 207 -2.13 3.99 14.53
C VAL A 207 -3.17 3.18 13.75
N GLY A 208 -4.27 2.78 14.40
CA GLY A 208 -5.40 2.10 13.77
C GLY A 208 -6.05 2.92 12.66
N HIS A 209 -6.33 4.20 12.90
CA HIS A 209 -6.88 5.10 11.88
C HIS A 209 -5.94 5.28 10.68
N SER A 210 -4.62 5.42 10.93
CA SER A 210 -3.63 5.47 9.83
C SER A 210 -3.65 4.23 8.96
N SER A 211 -3.74 3.05 9.57
CA SER A 211 -3.80 1.78 8.87
C SER A 211 -5.13 1.59 8.14
N LEU A 212 -6.24 2.03 8.74
CA LEU A 212 -7.57 2.01 8.11
C LEU A 212 -7.59 2.87 6.86
N ALA A 213 -7.07 4.10 6.93
CA ALA A 213 -6.96 4.97 5.76
C ALA A 213 -6.14 4.32 4.63
N TRP A 214 -5.09 3.57 4.99
CA TRP A 214 -4.30 2.81 4.01
C TRP A 214 -5.09 1.68 3.36
N VAL A 215 -5.81 0.86 4.13
CA VAL A 215 -6.65 -0.23 3.62
C VAL A 215 -7.75 0.32 2.71
N LEU A 216 -8.45 1.37 3.13
CA LEU A 216 -9.47 2.06 2.33
C LEU A 216 -8.89 2.59 1.01
N THR A 217 -7.67 3.14 1.04
CA THR A 217 -6.97 3.56 -0.18
C THR A 217 -6.71 2.38 -1.13
N LYS A 218 -6.40 1.20 -0.60
CA LYS A 218 -6.20 -0.03 -1.39
C LYS A 218 -7.50 -0.59 -1.95
N GLN A 219 -8.59 -0.46 -1.22
CA GLN A 219 -9.94 -0.80 -1.69
C GLN A 219 -10.50 0.18 -2.74
N GLY A 220 -9.80 1.30 -3.02
CA GLY A 220 -10.30 2.35 -3.90
C GLY A 220 -11.31 3.30 -3.25
N ARG A 221 -11.59 3.17 -1.96
CA ARG A 221 -12.48 4.02 -1.16
C ARG A 221 -11.76 5.30 -0.74
N LEU A 222 -11.39 6.12 -1.74
CA LEU A 222 -10.48 7.25 -1.55
C LEU A 222 -11.07 8.36 -0.67
N ALA A 223 -12.35 8.67 -0.84
CA ALA A 223 -13.02 9.69 -0.02
C ALA A 223 -13.09 9.27 1.46
N ASP A 224 -13.40 8.00 1.73
CA ASP A 224 -13.41 7.45 3.09
C ASP A 224 -12.01 7.45 3.70
N ALA A 225 -10.99 7.11 2.90
CA ALA A 225 -9.59 7.11 3.34
C ALA A 225 -9.11 8.51 3.74
N GLU A 226 -9.42 9.52 2.92
CA GLU A 226 -9.12 10.93 3.23
C GLU A 226 -9.86 11.38 4.48
N HIS A 227 -11.15 11.10 4.57
CA HIS A 227 -11.98 11.48 5.72
C HIS A 227 -11.46 10.89 7.02
N VAL A 228 -11.18 9.59 7.07
CA VAL A 228 -10.63 8.92 8.26
C VAL A 228 -9.30 9.54 8.67
N ALA A 229 -8.38 9.73 7.71
CA ALA A 229 -7.06 10.28 8.01
C ALA A 229 -7.14 11.73 8.51
N MET A 230 -7.97 12.58 7.89
CA MET A 230 -8.12 13.97 8.28
C MET A 230 -8.82 14.11 9.63
N THR A 231 -9.90 13.37 9.86
CA THR A 231 -10.60 13.39 11.16
C THR A 231 -9.68 12.95 12.29
N ALA A 232 -8.86 11.92 12.07
CA ALA A 232 -7.89 11.49 13.06
C ALA A 232 -6.77 12.55 13.26
N ALA A 233 -6.30 13.18 12.18
CA ALA A 233 -5.29 14.24 12.26
C ALA A 233 -5.80 15.46 13.03
N GLU A 234 -7.05 15.90 12.81
CA GLU A 234 -7.68 17.01 13.53
C GLU A 234 -7.78 16.73 15.04
N ARG A 235 -8.10 15.47 15.42
CA ARG A 235 -8.22 15.06 16.83
C ARG A 235 -6.87 14.98 17.55
N THR A 236 -5.80 14.72 16.81
CA THR A 236 -4.46 14.46 17.34
C THR A 236 -3.44 15.52 16.93
N GLU A 237 -3.92 16.71 16.55
CA GLU A 237 -3.05 17.82 16.17
C GLU A 237 -2.07 18.15 17.30
N PRO A 238 -0.74 18.06 17.03
CA PRO A 238 0.24 18.20 18.09
C PRO A 238 0.48 19.65 18.46
N GLY A 239 0.46 19.94 19.75
CA GLY A 239 0.85 21.21 20.30
C GLY A 239 2.35 21.49 20.21
N PHE A 240 2.76 22.67 20.67
CA PHE A 240 4.18 23.09 20.65
C PHE A 240 5.10 22.14 21.45
N ARG A 241 4.62 21.55 22.54
CA ARG A 241 5.38 20.67 23.44
C ARG A 241 5.13 19.17 23.21
N SER A 242 4.39 18.81 22.18
CA SER A 242 4.10 17.41 21.88
C SER A 242 5.37 16.61 21.65
N PRO A 243 5.43 15.38 22.19
CA PRO A 243 6.59 14.51 22.01
C PRO A 243 6.74 14.08 20.54
N PRO A 244 7.95 13.69 20.12
CA PRO A 244 8.22 13.30 18.73
C PRO A 244 7.33 12.19 18.18
N VAL A 245 6.85 11.27 19.01
CA VAL A 245 5.93 10.20 18.58
C VAL A 245 4.58 10.75 18.11
N GLU A 246 4.01 11.74 18.79
CA GLU A 246 2.76 12.36 18.39
C GLU A 246 2.90 13.11 17.06
N LEU A 247 4.01 13.85 16.89
CA LEU A 247 4.36 14.49 15.62
C LEU A 247 4.49 13.48 14.47
N ALA A 248 5.10 12.33 14.75
CA ALA A 248 5.29 11.28 13.76
C ALA A 248 3.94 10.66 13.35
N LEU A 249 3.09 10.32 14.30
CA LEU A 249 1.77 9.74 14.04
C LEU A 249 0.86 10.73 13.30
N TRP A 250 0.86 11.98 13.70
CA TRP A 250 0.13 13.04 13.02
C TRP A 250 0.62 13.23 11.58
N GLY A 251 1.93 13.30 11.40
CA GLY A 251 2.53 13.43 10.07
C GLY A 251 2.20 12.26 9.14
N ILE A 252 2.14 11.03 9.66
CA ILE A 252 1.68 9.86 8.90
C ILE A 252 0.22 9.98 8.48
N LEU A 253 -0.67 10.46 9.35
CA LEU A 253 -2.07 10.70 8.99
C LEU A 253 -2.18 11.70 7.83
N LEU A 254 -1.42 12.79 7.86
CA LEU A 254 -1.37 13.76 6.75
C LEU A 254 -0.88 13.10 5.45
N LEU A 255 0.15 12.25 5.50
CA LEU A 255 0.62 11.51 4.32
C LEU A 255 -0.41 10.48 3.82
N ARG A 256 -1.24 9.88 4.70
CA ARG A 256 -2.35 9.02 4.30
C ARG A 256 -3.43 9.81 3.57
N ALA A 257 -3.84 10.96 4.13
CA ALA A 257 -4.78 11.87 3.47
C ALA A 257 -4.25 12.35 2.11
N ALA A 258 -2.98 12.75 2.04
CA ALA A 258 -2.33 13.16 0.79
C ALA A 258 -2.29 12.02 -0.24
N THR A 259 -2.12 10.75 0.19
CA THR A 259 -2.17 9.58 -0.71
C THR A 259 -3.55 9.41 -1.33
N ALA A 260 -4.62 9.64 -0.57
CA ALA A 260 -5.98 9.62 -1.09
C ALA A 260 -6.24 10.83 -2.01
N ALA A 261 -5.84 12.03 -1.57
CA ALA A 261 -6.02 13.28 -2.32
C ALA A 261 -5.31 13.26 -3.68
N VAL A 262 -4.10 12.68 -3.78
CA VAL A 262 -3.37 12.58 -5.06
C VAL A 262 -4.13 11.73 -6.07
N ARG A 263 -4.80 10.68 -5.62
CA ARG A 263 -5.62 9.81 -6.48
C ARG A 263 -6.97 10.41 -6.83
N LEU A 264 -7.46 11.31 -5.98
CA LEU A 264 -8.61 12.18 -6.26
C LEU A 264 -8.25 13.42 -7.10
N GLU A 265 -6.97 13.55 -7.51
CA GLU A 265 -6.43 14.66 -8.32
C GLU A 265 -6.50 16.03 -7.66
N ARG A 266 -6.58 16.07 -6.32
CA ARG A 266 -6.64 17.31 -5.53
C ARG A 266 -5.24 17.86 -5.25
N ARG A 267 -4.59 18.42 -6.29
CA ARG A 267 -3.18 18.84 -6.26
C ARG A 267 -2.85 19.85 -5.15
N ASP A 268 -3.73 20.80 -4.89
CA ASP A 268 -3.48 21.83 -3.89
C ASP A 268 -3.56 21.24 -2.47
N THR A 269 -4.54 20.40 -2.20
CA THR A 269 -4.64 19.63 -0.95
C THR A 269 -3.38 18.78 -0.71
N VAL A 270 -2.87 18.11 -1.75
CA VAL A 270 -1.63 17.31 -1.64
C VAL A 270 -0.44 18.19 -1.25
N ARG A 271 -0.29 19.39 -1.84
CA ARG A 271 0.80 20.31 -1.50
C ARG A 271 0.71 20.82 -0.07
N GLU A 272 -0.49 21.17 0.37
CA GLU A 272 -0.76 21.63 1.73
C GLU A 272 -0.42 20.53 2.76
N LEU A 273 -1.00 19.33 2.61
CA LEU A 273 -0.75 18.21 3.51
C LEU A 273 0.72 17.79 3.55
N LEU A 274 1.39 17.80 2.39
CA LEU A 274 2.81 17.50 2.31
C LEU A 274 3.67 18.57 3.00
N SER A 275 3.28 19.85 2.90
CA SER A 275 3.94 20.96 3.61
C SER A 275 3.80 20.80 5.12
N MET A 276 2.59 20.49 5.62
CA MET A 276 2.34 20.24 7.04
C MET A 276 3.14 19.04 7.57
N ALA A 277 3.13 17.92 6.82
CA ALA A 277 3.93 16.74 7.16
C ALA A 277 5.45 17.06 7.17
N GLY A 278 5.91 17.89 6.22
CA GLY A 278 7.27 18.39 6.17
C GLY A 278 7.66 19.22 7.38
N ALA A 279 6.76 20.10 7.85
CA ALA A 279 6.96 20.89 9.06
C ALA A 279 7.07 20.00 10.31
N ALA A 280 6.21 18.96 10.43
CA ALA A 280 6.31 17.99 11.52
C ALA A 280 7.65 17.23 11.49
N ALA A 281 8.07 16.75 10.30
CA ALA A 281 9.33 16.05 10.12
C ALA A 281 10.54 16.95 10.46
N ALA A 282 10.51 18.23 10.08
CA ALA A 282 11.55 19.20 10.40
C ALA A 282 11.64 19.46 11.93
N ARG A 283 10.51 19.49 12.63
CA ARG A 283 10.50 19.58 14.10
C ARG A 283 11.10 18.36 14.78
N ILE A 284 10.88 17.16 14.23
CA ILE A 284 11.48 15.92 14.75
C ILE A 284 13.00 15.91 14.44
N GLY A 285 13.40 16.36 13.25
CA GLY A 285 14.79 16.49 12.81
C GLY A 285 15.49 15.19 12.40
N THR A 286 14.91 14.02 12.73
CA THR A 286 15.46 12.69 12.41
C THR A 286 14.37 11.75 11.97
N ASP A 287 14.72 10.69 11.23
CA ASP A 287 13.77 9.62 10.93
C ASP A 287 13.53 8.74 12.15
N ARG A 288 12.29 8.39 12.37
CA ARG A 288 11.80 7.56 13.48
C ARG A 288 11.07 6.35 12.95
N LEU A 289 11.00 5.33 13.77
CA LEU A 289 10.20 4.14 13.52
C LEU A 289 9.31 3.89 14.76
N ASP A 290 8.13 4.46 14.75
CA ASP A 290 7.15 4.26 15.82
C ASP A 290 6.02 3.36 15.28
N TYR A 291 5.60 2.36 16.06
CA TYR A 291 4.55 1.38 15.66
C TYR A 291 4.79 0.78 14.26
N ALA A 292 6.03 0.39 14.01
CA ALA A 292 6.49 -0.17 12.74
C ALA A 292 6.22 0.72 11.50
N THR A 293 5.96 2.01 11.71
CA THR A 293 5.72 3.00 10.66
C THR A 293 6.83 4.06 10.68
N PRO A 294 7.64 4.17 9.62
CA PRO A 294 8.68 5.20 9.55
C PRO A 294 8.06 6.57 9.29
N PHE A 295 8.56 7.58 10.00
CA PHE A 295 8.27 8.98 9.72
C PHE A 295 9.47 9.87 10.03
N GLY A 296 9.68 10.88 9.21
CA GLY A 296 10.74 11.86 9.34
C GLY A 296 11.10 12.48 7.99
N PRO A 297 12.20 13.24 7.92
CA PRO A 297 12.59 13.95 6.69
C PRO A 297 12.75 13.05 5.48
N THR A 298 13.33 11.86 5.64
CA THR A 298 13.51 10.90 4.55
C THR A 298 12.18 10.34 4.07
N ASN A 299 11.29 9.95 5.01
CA ASN A 299 9.98 9.42 4.64
C ASN A 299 9.11 10.44 3.91
N VAL A 300 9.11 11.71 4.35
CA VAL A 300 8.40 12.80 3.66
C VAL A 300 8.96 13.00 2.26
N GLY A 301 10.29 12.97 2.08
CA GLY A 301 10.92 13.04 0.76
C GLY A 301 10.52 11.88 -0.16
N VAL A 302 10.45 10.66 0.37
CA VAL A 302 9.95 9.48 -0.37
C VAL A 302 8.49 9.65 -0.76
N ALA A 303 7.63 10.12 0.15
CA ALA A 303 6.22 10.40 -0.14
C ALA A 303 6.07 11.47 -1.22
N GLN A 304 6.87 12.53 -1.19
CA GLN A 304 6.88 13.57 -2.23
C GLN A 304 7.22 13.00 -3.60
N VAL A 305 8.23 12.13 -3.70
CA VAL A 305 8.57 11.45 -4.96
C VAL A 305 7.39 10.62 -5.45
N ASN A 306 6.77 9.82 -4.57
CA ASN A 306 5.60 9.02 -4.91
C ASN A 306 4.44 9.89 -5.45
N PHE A 307 4.10 10.99 -4.75
CA PHE A 307 3.00 11.87 -5.17
C PHE A 307 3.29 12.54 -6.51
N GLN A 308 4.51 12.99 -6.76
CA GLN A 308 4.91 13.54 -8.06
C GLN A 308 4.82 12.49 -9.18
N VAL A 309 5.17 11.23 -8.89
CA VAL A 309 4.99 10.13 -9.82
C VAL A 309 3.50 9.87 -10.11
N GLU A 310 2.66 9.84 -9.09
CA GLU A 310 1.21 9.67 -9.24
C GLU A 310 0.55 10.84 -10.01
N MET A 311 1.06 12.06 -9.84
CA MET A 311 0.60 13.27 -10.56
C MET A 311 1.17 13.40 -11.98
N ALA A 312 1.92 12.43 -12.48
CA ALA A 312 2.59 12.42 -13.78
C ALA A 312 3.71 13.48 -13.92
N GLU A 313 4.27 13.94 -12.80
CA GLU A 313 5.38 14.90 -12.74
C GLU A 313 6.74 14.17 -12.71
N SER A 314 6.96 13.20 -13.62
CA SER A 314 8.07 12.24 -13.58
C SER A 314 9.45 12.91 -13.59
N ALA A 315 9.64 14.00 -14.34
CA ALA A 315 10.90 14.73 -14.35
C ALA A 315 11.18 15.42 -12.99
N GLN A 316 10.13 15.94 -12.33
CA GLN A 316 10.24 16.53 -11.01
C GLN A 316 10.52 15.45 -9.96
N ALA A 317 9.80 14.32 -10.02
CA ALA A 317 10.02 13.18 -9.14
C ALA A 317 11.49 12.72 -9.14
N LEU A 318 12.11 12.63 -10.32
CA LEU A 318 13.54 12.27 -10.42
C LEU A 318 14.49 13.34 -9.88
N ARG A 319 14.13 14.63 -9.95
CA ARG A 319 14.91 15.69 -9.28
C ARG A 319 14.80 15.57 -7.77
N THR A 320 13.58 15.47 -7.24
CA THR A 320 13.34 15.29 -5.81
C THR A 320 14.01 14.02 -5.26
N ALA A 321 13.99 12.92 -6.03
CA ALA A 321 14.60 11.67 -5.62
C ALA A 321 16.13 11.76 -5.38
N ARG A 322 16.81 12.74 -5.98
CA ARG A 322 18.26 12.98 -5.75
C ARG A 322 18.54 13.68 -4.44
N SER A 323 17.56 14.39 -3.89
CA SER A 323 17.67 15.15 -2.64
C SER A 323 17.06 14.42 -1.43
N VAL A 324 16.51 13.20 -1.60
CA VAL A 324 16.04 12.39 -0.46
C VAL A 324 17.23 11.99 0.39
N PRO A 325 17.29 12.40 1.67
CA PRO A 325 18.40 12.08 2.54
C PRO A 325 18.33 10.63 3.02
N GLU A 326 19.42 10.10 3.52
CA GLU A 326 19.51 8.88 4.36
C GLU A 326 18.56 7.72 4.04
N LEU A 327 18.31 7.44 2.75
CA LEU A 327 17.38 6.39 2.31
C LEU A 327 17.66 5.02 2.98
N HIS A 328 18.91 4.77 3.37
CA HIS A 328 19.33 3.55 4.04
C HIS A 328 18.74 3.41 5.47
N ALA A 329 18.30 4.49 6.09
CA ALA A 329 17.63 4.46 7.40
C ALA A 329 16.20 3.88 7.33
N LEU A 330 15.60 3.87 6.14
CA LEU A 330 14.27 3.30 5.96
C LEU A 330 14.31 1.76 5.88
N PRO A 331 13.23 1.09 6.34
CA PRO A 331 13.09 -0.37 6.18
C PRO A 331 13.23 -0.84 4.73
N PRO A 332 13.66 -2.09 4.49
CA PRO A 332 13.88 -2.63 3.14
C PRO A 332 12.70 -2.47 2.18
N THR A 333 11.49 -2.71 2.63
CA THR A 333 10.25 -2.59 1.83
C THR A 333 9.97 -1.14 1.40
N TRP A 334 10.30 -0.16 2.24
CA TRP A 334 10.15 1.27 1.93
C TRP A 334 11.20 1.73 0.92
N ARG A 335 12.43 1.25 1.05
CA ARG A 335 13.50 1.49 0.06
C ARG A 335 13.14 0.88 -1.29
N ALA A 336 12.61 -0.35 -1.29
CA ALA A 336 12.15 -1.01 -2.52
C ALA A 336 11.05 -0.18 -3.20
N ARG A 337 10.04 0.29 -2.44
CA ARG A 337 8.98 1.14 -2.97
C ARG A 337 9.52 2.41 -3.61
N PHE A 338 10.44 3.12 -2.94
CA PHE A 338 11.08 4.31 -3.51
C PHE A 338 11.77 4.02 -4.87
N HIS A 339 12.47 2.89 -4.97
CA HIS A 339 13.10 2.51 -6.23
C HIS A 339 12.08 2.12 -7.31
N VAL A 340 10.93 1.55 -6.94
CA VAL A 340 9.83 1.31 -7.88
C VAL A 340 9.23 2.63 -8.38
N ASP A 341 9.02 3.61 -7.50
CA ASP A 341 8.53 4.93 -7.90
C ASP A 341 9.52 5.62 -8.86
N ARG A 342 10.84 5.52 -8.60
CA ARG A 342 11.85 5.97 -9.55
C ARG A 342 11.83 5.24 -10.88
N ALA A 343 11.59 3.92 -10.85
CA ALA A 343 11.48 3.13 -12.07
C ALA A 343 10.27 3.56 -12.91
N LEU A 344 9.13 3.82 -12.28
CA LEU A 344 7.95 4.37 -12.94
C LEU A 344 8.26 5.71 -13.61
N ALA A 345 8.88 6.66 -12.88
CA ALA A 345 9.24 7.95 -13.43
C ALA A 345 10.21 7.84 -14.62
N LEU A 346 11.17 6.90 -14.56
CA LEU A 346 12.11 6.65 -15.66
C LEU A 346 11.41 6.04 -16.88
N ALA A 347 10.55 5.06 -16.66
CA ALA A 347 9.78 4.41 -17.73
C ALA A 347 8.84 5.40 -18.44
N ASP A 348 8.23 6.34 -17.70
CA ASP A 348 7.42 7.40 -18.29
C ASP A 348 8.20 8.36 -19.19
N LEU A 349 9.47 8.56 -18.88
CA LEU A 349 10.37 9.36 -19.69
C LEU A 349 11.08 8.54 -20.78
N ASN A 350 10.62 7.30 -21.04
CA ASN A 350 11.21 6.36 -22.00
C ASN A 350 12.70 6.04 -21.72
N LYS A 351 13.10 6.04 -20.45
CA LYS A 351 14.44 5.67 -19.98
C LYS A 351 14.40 4.23 -19.44
N ASP A 352 14.09 3.26 -20.32
CA ASP A 352 13.77 1.89 -19.93
C ASP A 352 14.95 1.17 -19.26
N ASP A 353 16.20 1.38 -19.71
CA ASP A 353 17.39 0.85 -19.05
C ASP A 353 17.52 1.35 -17.60
N GLY A 354 17.28 2.65 -17.39
CA GLY A 354 17.28 3.23 -16.05
C GLY A 354 16.15 2.68 -15.17
N ALA A 355 14.98 2.45 -15.75
CA ALA A 355 13.85 1.84 -15.07
C ALA A 355 14.16 0.40 -14.62
N LEU A 356 14.77 -0.41 -15.49
CA LEU A 356 15.23 -1.76 -15.16
C LEU A 356 16.26 -1.74 -14.01
N GLN A 357 17.26 -0.87 -14.06
CA GLN A 357 18.25 -0.76 -12.98
C GLN A 357 17.62 -0.37 -11.64
N ALA A 358 16.61 0.51 -11.65
CA ALA A 358 15.87 0.87 -10.45
C ALA A 358 15.03 -0.31 -9.91
N LEU A 359 14.39 -1.11 -10.79
CA LEU A 359 13.67 -2.32 -10.40
C LEU A 359 14.59 -3.40 -9.82
N LEU A 360 15.76 -3.62 -10.40
CA LEU A 360 16.76 -4.55 -9.87
C LEU A 360 17.28 -4.09 -8.49
N THR A 361 17.36 -2.79 -8.27
CA THR A 361 17.72 -2.24 -6.96
C THR A 361 16.60 -2.43 -5.94
N ALA A 362 15.34 -2.26 -6.34
CA ALA A 362 14.18 -2.56 -5.51
C ALA A 362 14.12 -4.04 -5.11
N GLU A 363 14.36 -4.94 -6.07
CA GLU A 363 14.38 -6.38 -5.82
C GLU A 363 15.46 -6.77 -4.80
N ARG A 364 16.68 -6.23 -4.95
CA ARG A 364 17.75 -6.48 -3.97
C ARG A 364 17.39 -6.00 -2.57
N ALA A 365 16.62 -4.93 -2.45
CA ALA A 365 16.20 -4.39 -1.16
C ALA A 365 15.13 -5.26 -0.48
N ALA A 366 14.14 -5.78 -1.23
CA ALA A 366 13.03 -6.57 -0.68
C ALA A 366 12.50 -7.58 -1.73
N PRO A 367 13.19 -8.72 -1.94
CA PRO A 367 12.88 -9.63 -3.04
C PRO A 367 11.51 -10.29 -2.91
N GLU A 368 11.10 -10.72 -1.71
CA GLU A 368 9.80 -11.34 -1.50
C GLU A 368 8.67 -10.32 -1.67
N TRP A 369 8.80 -9.11 -1.13
CA TRP A 369 7.83 -8.03 -1.29
C TRP A 369 7.59 -7.69 -2.77
N MET A 370 8.65 -7.65 -3.59
CA MET A 370 8.54 -7.38 -5.03
C MET A 370 7.66 -8.38 -5.78
N ARG A 371 7.62 -9.65 -5.33
CA ARG A 371 6.77 -10.70 -5.93
C ARG A 371 5.27 -10.42 -5.76
N TYR A 372 4.89 -9.80 -4.64
CA TYR A 372 3.49 -9.47 -4.34
C TYR A 372 3.10 -8.06 -4.76
N HIS A 373 4.07 -7.16 -4.98
CA HIS A 373 3.80 -5.77 -5.31
C HIS A 373 3.30 -5.61 -6.74
N SER A 374 1.99 -5.37 -6.90
CA SER A 374 1.31 -5.34 -8.20
C SER A 374 1.90 -4.33 -9.19
N THR A 375 2.29 -3.12 -8.72
CA THR A 375 2.89 -2.08 -9.57
C THR A 375 4.24 -2.51 -10.14
N SER A 376 5.10 -3.17 -9.34
CA SER A 376 6.38 -3.70 -9.82
C SER A 376 6.18 -4.73 -10.91
N ARG A 377 5.27 -5.68 -10.67
CA ARG A 377 4.93 -6.75 -11.63
C ARG A 377 4.41 -6.17 -12.94
N ARG A 378 3.48 -5.20 -12.87
CA ARG A 378 2.94 -4.53 -14.07
C ARG A 378 4.03 -3.79 -14.84
N LEU A 379 4.92 -3.06 -14.14
CA LEU A 379 5.99 -2.32 -14.79
C LEU A 379 6.99 -3.24 -15.49
N VAL A 380 7.36 -4.38 -14.88
CA VAL A 380 8.22 -5.39 -15.53
C VAL A 380 7.55 -5.97 -16.76
N ALA A 381 6.26 -6.31 -16.68
CA ALA A 381 5.50 -6.80 -17.84
C ALA A 381 5.42 -5.76 -18.97
N ASP A 382 5.23 -4.47 -18.61
CA ASP A 382 5.20 -3.36 -19.58
C ASP A 382 6.55 -3.15 -20.27
N LEU A 383 7.66 -3.17 -19.52
CA LEU A 383 9.01 -3.10 -20.08
C LEU A 383 9.31 -4.27 -21.01
N ARG A 384 8.92 -5.51 -20.64
CA ARG A 384 9.04 -6.68 -21.55
C ARG A 384 8.28 -6.48 -22.86
N GLY A 385 7.11 -5.84 -22.81
CA GLY A 385 6.33 -5.55 -24.02
C GLY A 385 6.93 -4.47 -24.93
N ARG A 386 7.76 -3.56 -24.37
CA ARG A 386 8.43 -2.49 -25.14
C ARG A 386 9.77 -2.92 -25.73
N GLU A 387 10.41 -3.91 -25.13
CA GLU A 387 11.77 -4.30 -25.46
C GLU A 387 11.82 -5.07 -26.80
N ARG A 388 12.50 -4.49 -27.80
CA ARG A 388 12.74 -5.14 -29.10
C ARG A 388 13.82 -6.24 -29.03
N ARG A 389 14.73 -6.12 -28.07
CA ARG A 389 15.77 -7.12 -27.78
C ARG A 389 15.52 -7.63 -26.37
N ARG A 390 15.19 -8.93 -26.25
CA ARG A 390 15.01 -9.58 -24.95
C ARG A 390 16.35 -9.60 -24.21
N THR A 391 16.58 -8.68 -23.29
CA THR A 391 17.79 -8.68 -22.45
C THR A 391 17.64 -9.68 -21.32
N SER A 392 18.70 -10.45 -21.05
CA SER A 392 18.72 -11.44 -19.97
C SER A 392 18.30 -10.86 -18.62
N PRO A 393 18.77 -9.68 -18.16
CA PRO A 393 18.40 -9.17 -16.84
C PRO A 393 16.90 -8.87 -16.64
N LEU A 394 16.17 -8.46 -17.69
CA LEU A 394 14.72 -8.22 -17.61
C LEU A 394 13.93 -9.53 -17.59
N LEU A 395 14.36 -10.52 -18.39
CA LEU A 395 13.76 -11.86 -18.37
C LEU A 395 14.00 -12.54 -17.03
N ASP A 396 15.23 -12.53 -16.53
CA ASP A 396 15.59 -13.09 -15.22
C ASP A 396 14.79 -12.44 -14.08
N LEU A 397 14.54 -11.12 -14.15
CA LEU A 397 13.70 -10.43 -13.18
C LEU A 397 12.25 -10.89 -13.27
N ALA A 398 11.70 -11.02 -14.50
CA ALA A 398 10.34 -11.47 -14.72
C ALA A 398 10.12 -12.89 -14.17
N ASP A 399 11.07 -13.80 -14.41
CA ASP A 399 11.03 -15.18 -13.90
C ASP A 399 11.03 -15.21 -12.36
N ARG A 400 11.92 -14.43 -11.72
CA ARG A 400 11.97 -14.35 -10.26
C ARG A 400 10.69 -13.75 -9.65
N LEU A 401 10.01 -12.86 -10.38
CA LEU A 401 8.71 -12.32 -10.00
C LEU A 401 7.54 -13.25 -10.39
N ARG A 402 7.81 -14.38 -11.03
CA ARG A 402 6.81 -15.35 -11.48
C ARG A 402 5.77 -14.71 -12.40
N LEU A 403 6.23 -14.02 -13.46
CA LEU A 403 5.35 -13.34 -14.41
C LEU A 403 4.98 -14.22 -15.62
N ASP A 404 5.55 -15.39 -15.73
CA ASP A 404 5.31 -16.37 -16.82
C ASP A 404 4.28 -17.44 -16.36
N GLY A 405 3.15 -17.00 -15.81
CA GLY A 405 2.02 -17.83 -15.41
C GLY A 405 0.74 -17.26 -15.97
#